data_69ce598e17ca7b61fa319cb89f12cd78
#
_entry.id   69ce598e17ca7b61fa319cb89f12cd78
#
_cell.length_a   1.000
_cell.length_b   1.000
_cell.length_c   1.000
_cell.angle_alpha   90.00
_cell.angle_beta   90.00
_cell.angle_gamma   90.00
#
_symmetry.space_group_name_H-M   'P 1'
#
loop_
_entity.id
_entity.type
_entity.pdbx_description
1 polymer ?
#
loop_
_entity_poly.entity_id
_entity_poly.type
_entity_poly.pdbx_seq_one_letter_code
_entity_poly.pdbx_strand_id
1 'polypeptide(L)'
;PITAVGDVYMHAHKRRMLQDTLSAIRLKKTFDNIDDTLHPNGEHYLRPLKRLAKLYPPEWLKETVVISESCQFELTELEYSYPRELTPKEVSSSTHLKNLTYAGMRQRWPDGVSEKVLHLLEHELSLIRELKYEGFFLTVHDIVEFARSRKILCQGRGSAANSAVCYCLGITEVDPEKMEMLFERFISKERNEPPDIDVDFEHERREEVIQYIYQKYGRERSALAATVISYRTRSAIKDVGKVLGFSEEQIGCLTGNVHGWSNEEGIEKELIAANFDPENHRVKLLRMLVKQIWGFPRHLSQHVGGFVISDSPLSDLVPVENAAMSGRSIIQWDKDDLATLGLLKIDCLSLGMLSAIRKSFDLINKYDGRQLSISDIPA
;
A
#
# COMPACT_ATOMS: atom_id res chain seq x y z
N PRO A 1 -3.84 -18.95 37.26
CA PRO A 1 -3.31 -17.60 37.50
C PRO A 1 -4.33 -16.52 37.13
N ILE A 2 -4.25 -15.37 37.76
CA ILE A 2 -5.07 -14.16 37.48
C ILE A 2 -4.09 -13.07 37.12
N THR A 3 -4.35 -12.35 36.01
CA THR A 3 -3.52 -11.23 35.56
C THR A 3 -4.27 -9.92 35.62
N ALA A 4 -3.58 -8.82 35.88
CA ALA A 4 -4.14 -7.47 35.84
C ALA A 4 -4.25 -7.00 34.36
N VAL A 5 -5.44 -6.51 33.97
CA VAL A 5 -5.69 -5.97 32.63
C VAL A 5 -6.16 -4.51 32.76
N GLY A 6 -5.56 -3.61 32.01
CA GLY A 6 -5.86 -2.20 32.07
C GLY A 6 -7.16 -1.80 31.36
N ASP A 7 -7.64 -2.59 30.41
CA ASP A 7 -8.78 -2.27 29.52
C ASP A 7 -8.70 -0.83 29.00
N VAL A 8 -7.59 -0.53 28.32
CA VAL A 8 -7.20 0.83 27.92
C VAL A 8 -7.76 1.18 26.55
N TYR A 9 -8.55 2.25 26.48
CA TYR A 9 -9.10 2.82 25.23
C TYR A 9 -8.54 4.20 24.91
N MET A 10 -7.83 4.84 25.84
CA MET A 10 -7.22 6.16 25.61
C MET A 10 -5.91 6.29 26.41
N HIS A 11 -4.97 7.10 25.95
CA HIS A 11 -3.69 7.26 26.63
C HIS A 11 -3.77 8.17 27.88
N ALA A 12 -4.76 9.06 27.94
CA ALA A 12 -4.94 9.98 29.05
C ALA A 12 -6.42 10.21 29.33
N HIS A 13 -6.78 10.37 30.63
CA HIS A 13 -8.14 10.62 31.08
C HIS A 13 -8.86 11.78 30.36
N LYS A 14 -8.14 12.87 30.08
CA LYS A 14 -8.65 14.05 29.34
C LYS A 14 -9.05 13.79 27.88
N ARG A 15 -8.70 12.62 27.32
CA ARG A 15 -9.04 12.20 25.95
C ARG A 15 -10.38 11.48 25.83
N ARG A 16 -11.14 11.40 26.92
CA ARG A 16 -12.45 10.75 26.93
C ARG A 16 -13.36 11.27 25.83
N MET A 17 -13.50 12.60 25.68
CA MET A 17 -14.37 13.19 24.65
C MET A 17 -13.99 12.74 23.24
N LEU A 18 -12.70 12.60 22.92
CA LEU A 18 -12.24 12.05 21.64
C LEU A 18 -12.59 10.57 21.51
N GLN A 19 -12.41 9.78 22.58
CA GLN A 19 -12.80 8.36 22.60
C GLN A 19 -14.30 8.18 22.35
N ASP A 20 -15.12 8.96 23.04
CA ASP A 20 -16.58 8.96 22.86
C ASP A 20 -16.97 9.34 21.41
N THR A 21 -16.26 10.33 20.82
CA THR A 21 -16.42 10.74 19.43
C THR A 21 -16.09 9.61 18.45
N LEU A 22 -14.94 8.92 18.65
CA LEU A 22 -14.54 7.78 17.82
C LEU A 22 -15.53 6.62 17.94
N SER A 23 -16.06 6.37 19.13
CA SER A 23 -17.11 5.36 19.35
C SER A 23 -18.40 5.73 18.61
N ALA A 24 -18.82 7.00 18.67
CA ALA A 24 -19.99 7.50 17.98
C ALA A 24 -19.85 7.41 16.44
N ILE A 25 -18.66 7.76 15.90
CA ILE A 25 -18.34 7.59 14.49
C ILE A 25 -18.47 6.12 14.08
N ARG A 26 -17.88 5.19 14.83
CA ARG A 26 -17.95 3.75 14.58
C ARG A 26 -19.37 3.22 14.56
N LEU A 27 -20.19 3.67 15.50
CA LEU A 27 -21.59 3.27 15.64
C LEU A 27 -22.53 4.03 14.70
N LYS A 28 -22.03 5.04 13.97
CA LYS A 28 -22.81 5.94 13.11
C LYS A 28 -23.96 6.63 13.85
N LYS A 29 -23.69 7.04 15.09
CA LYS A 29 -24.64 7.73 15.99
C LYS A 29 -24.17 9.15 16.29
N THR A 30 -25.11 10.00 16.71
CA THR A 30 -24.83 11.34 17.27
C THR A 30 -24.75 11.25 18.79
N PHE A 31 -24.17 12.25 19.45
CA PHE A 31 -24.16 12.31 20.92
C PHE A 31 -25.57 12.39 21.53
N ASP A 32 -26.55 12.88 20.77
CA ASP A 32 -27.93 12.98 21.24
C ASP A 32 -28.66 11.61 21.21
N ASN A 33 -28.15 10.59 20.52
CA ASN A 33 -28.80 9.29 20.37
C ASN A 33 -27.86 8.07 20.57
N ILE A 34 -26.71 8.26 21.24
CA ILE A 34 -25.74 7.17 21.39
C ILE A 34 -26.04 6.21 22.56
N ASP A 35 -27.01 6.54 23.41
CA ASP A 35 -27.43 5.74 24.54
C ASP A 35 -26.28 5.30 25.50
N ASP A 36 -26.48 4.20 26.26
CA ASP A 36 -25.53 3.66 27.21
C ASP A 36 -24.34 2.89 26.59
N THR A 37 -24.06 3.08 25.31
CA THR A 37 -22.95 2.38 24.63
C THR A 37 -21.59 3.03 24.87
N LEU A 38 -21.54 4.22 25.44
CA LEU A 38 -20.29 4.87 25.84
C LEU A 38 -19.83 4.41 27.22
N HIS A 39 -18.53 4.46 27.47
CA HIS A 39 -18.00 4.20 28.82
C HIS A 39 -18.54 5.23 29.82
N PRO A 40 -18.95 4.80 31.03
CA PRO A 40 -19.59 5.69 32.01
C PRO A 40 -18.67 6.81 32.51
N ASN A 41 -17.34 6.59 32.40
CA ASN A 41 -16.34 7.55 32.86
C ASN A 41 -15.04 7.46 32.04
N GLY A 42 -14.05 8.30 32.37
CA GLY A 42 -12.75 8.34 31.68
C GLY A 42 -11.68 7.41 32.27
N GLU A 43 -12.05 6.39 33.07
CA GLU A 43 -11.07 5.55 33.76
C GLU A 43 -10.36 4.52 32.89
N HIS A 44 -10.80 4.31 31.64
CA HIS A 44 -10.17 3.42 30.67
C HIS A 44 -8.95 4.09 29.97
N TYR A 45 -8.08 4.72 30.75
CA TYR A 45 -6.86 5.35 30.24
C TYR A 45 -5.60 4.59 30.70
N LEU A 46 -4.48 4.83 30.01
CA LEU A 46 -3.18 4.24 30.34
C LEU A 46 -2.68 4.77 31.68
N ARG A 47 -2.89 3.99 32.73
CA ARG A 47 -2.58 4.37 34.11
C ARG A 47 -1.09 4.26 34.40
N PRO A 48 -0.49 5.21 35.13
CA PRO A 48 0.88 5.07 35.65
C PRO A 48 1.02 3.84 36.56
N LEU A 49 2.20 3.20 36.55
CA LEU A 49 2.49 2.01 37.38
C LEU A 49 2.16 2.22 38.88
N LYS A 50 2.45 3.41 39.43
CA LYS A 50 2.10 3.76 40.83
C LYS A 50 0.60 3.67 41.11
N ARG A 51 -0.26 3.93 40.12
CA ARG A 51 -1.72 3.82 40.25
C ARG A 51 -2.15 2.36 40.08
N LEU A 52 -1.56 1.63 39.16
CA LEU A 52 -1.83 0.20 39.00
C LEU A 52 -1.49 -0.59 40.26
N ALA A 53 -0.35 -0.30 40.88
CA ALA A 53 0.07 -0.93 42.15
C ALA A 53 -0.88 -0.66 43.34
N LYS A 54 -1.75 0.36 43.23
CA LYS A 54 -2.81 0.63 44.25
C LYS A 54 -4.14 -0.06 43.89
N LEU A 55 -4.35 -0.44 42.64
CA LEU A 55 -5.61 -1.00 42.16
C LEU A 55 -5.60 -2.53 42.15
N TYR A 56 -4.44 -3.13 41.93
CA TYR A 56 -4.30 -4.57 41.75
C TYR A 56 -3.37 -5.18 42.80
N PRO A 57 -3.64 -6.41 43.24
CA PRO A 57 -2.72 -7.19 44.04
C PRO A 57 -1.36 -7.36 43.34
N PRO A 58 -0.23 -7.32 44.07
CA PRO A 58 1.10 -7.46 43.50
C PRO A 58 1.30 -8.73 42.66
N GLU A 59 0.68 -9.84 43.06
CA GLU A 59 0.73 -11.12 42.38
C GLU A 59 0.09 -11.06 40.97
N TRP A 60 -0.97 -10.28 40.76
CA TRP A 60 -1.62 -10.11 39.47
C TRP A 60 -0.79 -9.26 38.54
N LEU A 61 -0.08 -8.26 39.04
CA LEU A 61 0.88 -7.46 38.30
C LEU A 61 2.11 -8.28 37.91
N LYS A 62 2.60 -9.15 38.82
CA LYS A 62 3.70 -10.07 38.51
C LYS A 62 3.35 -11.03 37.39
N GLU A 63 2.12 -11.50 37.35
CA GLU A 63 1.66 -12.40 36.29
C GLU A 63 1.71 -11.75 34.89
N THR A 64 1.50 -10.43 34.78
CA THR A 64 1.68 -9.74 33.49
C THR A 64 3.12 -9.81 32.98
N VAL A 65 4.10 -9.78 33.88
CA VAL A 65 5.52 -9.91 33.52
C VAL A 65 5.83 -11.35 33.08
N VAL A 66 5.32 -12.35 33.81
CA VAL A 66 5.48 -13.78 33.43
C VAL A 66 4.91 -14.05 32.03
N ILE A 67 3.74 -13.50 31.71
CA ILE A 67 3.14 -13.62 30.36
C ILE A 67 4.03 -12.92 29.33
N SER A 68 4.51 -11.71 29.62
CA SER A 68 5.39 -10.96 28.70
C SER A 68 6.68 -11.73 28.42
N GLU A 69 7.30 -12.32 29.44
CA GLU A 69 8.53 -13.10 29.31
C GLU A 69 8.31 -14.44 28.56
N SER A 70 7.09 -14.95 28.53
CA SER A 70 6.74 -16.14 27.75
C SER A 70 6.52 -15.86 26.25
N CYS A 71 6.30 -14.61 25.89
CA CYS A 71 6.14 -14.17 24.51
C CYS A 71 7.52 -13.90 23.89
N GLN A 72 8.05 -14.86 23.12
CA GLN A 72 9.40 -14.79 22.54
C GLN A 72 9.41 -14.51 21.04
N PHE A 73 8.26 -14.53 20.40
CA PHE A 73 8.14 -14.28 18.96
C PHE A 73 8.46 -12.81 18.63
N GLU A 74 9.30 -12.63 17.62
CA GLU A 74 9.61 -11.32 17.02
C GLU A 74 9.21 -11.28 15.54
N LEU A 75 8.75 -10.13 15.05
CA LEU A 75 8.36 -9.97 13.63
C LEU A 75 9.54 -10.20 12.67
N THR A 76 10.77 -10.04 13.14
CA THR A 76 12.00 -10.34 12.38
C THR A 76 12.23 -11.81 12.11
N GLU A 77 11.50 -12.72 12.80
CA GLU A 77 11.54 -14.15 12.56
C GLU A 77 10.69 -14.59 11.36
N LEU A 78 9.87 -13.68 10.82
CA LEU A 78 9.05 -13.98 9.66
C LEU A 78 9.92 -14.10 8.41
N GLU A 79 9.87 -15.27 7.78
CA GLU A 79 10.57 -15.54 6.53
C GLU A 79 9.59 -15.40 5.35
N TYR A 80 9.94 -14.55 4.39
CA TYR A 80 9.20 -14.36 3.16
C TYR A 80 9.96 -14.98 1.99
N SER A 81 9.26 -15.72 1.15
CA SER A 81 9.82 -16.31 -0.07
C SER A 81 8.89 -16.14 -1.25
N TYR A 82 9.49 -15.99 -2.45
CA TYR A 82 8.74 -15.92 -3.71
C TYR A 82 8.29 -17.28 -4.20
N PRO A 83 7.22 -17.31 -5.04
CA PRO A 83 6.75 -18.53 -5.68
C PRO A 83 7.87 -19.25 -6.45
N ARG A 84 8.06 -20.53 -6.16
CA ARG A 84 9.10 -21.37 -6.79
C ARG A 84 8.64 -22.05 -8.07
N GLU A 85 7.33 -22.13 -8.29
CA GLU A 85 6.73 -22.75 -9.47
C GLU A 85 7.05 -22.08 -10.80
N LEU A 86 7.59 -20.85 -10.78
CA LEU A 86 8.03 -20.11 -11.96
C LEU A 86 9.37 -20.63 -12.52
N THR A 87 10.11 -21.39 -11.73
CA THR A 87 11.39 -21.95 -12.13
C THR A 87 11.24 -23.43 -12.47
N PRO A 88 11.70 -23.89 -13.65
CA PRO A 88 11.68 -25.32 -13.98
C PRO A 88 12.44 -26.14 -12.93
N LYS A 89 11.94 -27.34 -12.59
CA LYS A 89 12.42 -28.17 -11.46
C LYS A 89 13.93 -28.49 -11.51
N GLU A 90 14.53 -28.52 -12.68
CA GLU A 90 15.93 -28.91 -12.87
C GLU A 90 16.89 -27.73 -13.03
N VAL A 91 16.38 -26.49 -12.90
CA VAL A 91 17.14 -25.27 -13.16
C VAL A 91 17.06 -24.35 -11.95
N SER A 92 18.16 -23.68 -11.56
CA SER A 92 18.12 -22.68 -10.51
C SER A 92 17.39 -21.41 -11.01
N SER A 93 16.75 -20.66 -10.09
CA SER A 93 16.10 -19.38 -10.44
C SER A 93 17.06 -18.39 -11.08
N SER A 94 18.34 -18.37 -10.63
CA SER A 94 19.39 -17.53 -11.21
C SER A 94 19.69 -17.93 -12.67
N THR A 95 19.82 -19.23 -12.94
CA THR A 95 20.06 -19.73 -14.31
C THR A 95 18.84 -19.47 -15.19
N HIS A 96 17.64 -19.66 -14.66
CA HIS A 96 16.40 -19.43 -15.42
C HIS A 96 16.25 -17.95 -15.78
N LEU A 97 16.43 -17.04 -14.82
CA LEU A 97 16.40 -15.59 -15.07
C LEU A 97 17.46 -15.17 -16.12
N LYS A 98 18.69 -15.68 -15.97
CA LYS A 98 19.76 -15.44 -16.95
C LYS A 98 19.35 -15.88 -18.36
N ASN A 99 18.82 -17.09 -18.50
CA ASN A 99 18.37 -17.62 -19.78
C ASN A 99 17.27 -16.77 -20.43
N LEU A 100 16.25 -16.34 -19.65
CA LEU A 100 15.19 -15.45 -20.11
C LEU A 100 15.75 -14.09 -20.54
N THR A 101 16.66 -13.52 -19.75
CA THR A 101 17.29 -12.22 -20.06
C THR A 101 18.06 -12.30 -21.39
N TYR A 102 18.86 -13.35 -21.60
CA TYR A 102 19.61 -13.51 -22.86
C TYR A 102 18.72 -13.86 -24.04
N ALA A 103 17.61 -14.56 -23.82
CA ALA A 103 16.60 -14.79 -24.87
C ALA A 103 15.96 -13.46 -25.30
N GLY A 104 15.54 -12.64 -24.33
CA GLY A 104 15.01 -11.31 -24.58
C GLY A 104 16.04 -10.37 -25.23
N MET A 105 17.29 -10.41 -24.79
CA MET A 105 18.38 -9.64 -25.40
C MET A 105 18.46 -9.92 -26.91
N ARG A 106 18.46 -11.20 -27.33
CA ARG A 106 18.51 -11.56 -28.74
C ARG A 106 17.29 -11.09 -29.54
N GLN A 107 16.13 -10.99 -28.90
CA GLN A 107 14.92 -10.45 -29.55
C GLN A 107 14.97 -8.93 -29.69
N ARG A 108 15.52 -8.22 -28.68
CA ARG A 108 15.61 -6.75 -28.66
C ARG A 108 16.71 -6.23 -29.59
N TRP A 109 17.81 -6.96 -29.71
CA TRP A 109 18.95 -6.59 -30.57
C TRP A 109 19.35 -7.77 -31.47
N PRO A 110 18.59 -8.01 -32.58
CA PRO A 110 18.86 -9.13 -33.48
C PRO A 110 20.21 -9.03 -34.21
N ASP A 111 20.70 -7.80 -34.42
CA ASP A 111 21.98 -7.51 -35.07
C ASP A 111 23.17 -7.51 -34.11
N GLY A 112 22.94 -7.82 -32.82
CA GLY A 112 23.92 -7.80 -31.77
C GLY A 112 23.76 -6.62 -30.81
N VAL A 113 24.47 -6.64 -29.69
CA VAL A 113 24.40 -5.67 -28.63
C VAL A 113 25.81 -5.15 -28.32
N SER A 114 25.91 -3.90 -27.86
CA SER A 114 27.18 -3.29 -27.48
C SER A 114 27.83 -3.97 -26.27
N GLU A 115 29.16 -3.94 -26.17
CA GLU A 115 29.88 -4.42 -24.99
C GLU A 115 29.43 -3.72 -23.70
N LYS A 116 29.08 -2.44 -23.79
CA LYS A 116 28.54 -1.65 -22.66
C LYS A 116 27.28 -2.31 -22.08
N VAL A 117 26.33 -2.69 -22.94
CA VAL A 117 25.06 -3.32 -22.47
C VAL A 117 25.31 -4.74 -21.97
N LEU A 118 26.23 -5.50 -22.58
CA LEU A 118 26.62 -6.83 -22.04
C LEU A 118 27.19 -6.72 -20.63
N HIS A 119 28.10 -5.78 -20.42
CA HIS A 119 28.65 -5.53 -19.08
C HIS A 119 27.56 -5.13 -18.08
N LEU A 120 26.62 -4.28 -18.48
CA LEU A 120 25.49 -3.85 -17.64
C LEU A 120 24.61 -5.06 -17.26
N LEU A 121 24.26 -5.92 -18.22
CA LEU A 121 23.45 -7.12 -17.96
C LEU A 121 24.14 -8.09 -16.99
N GLU A 122 25.43 -8.36 -17.17
CA GLU A 122 26.16 -9.25 -16.25
C GLU A 122 26.28 -8.65 -14.85
N HIS A 123 26.49 -7.34 -14.73
CA HIS A 123 26.51 -6.63 -13.46
C HIS A 123 25.15 -6.71 -12.74
N GLU A 124 24.06 -6.38 -13.44
CA GLU A 124 22.71 -6.44 -12.90
C GLU A 124 22.32 -7.86 -12.44
N LEU A 125 22.55 -8.87 -13.29
CA LEU A 125 22.29 -10.28 -12.96
C LEU A 125 23.12 -10.77 -11.76
N SER A 126 24.37 -10.30 -11.64
CA SER A 126 25.20 -10.62 -10.48
C SER A 126 24.64 -10.03 -9.19
N LEU A 127 24.21 -8.77 -9.23
CA LEU A 127 23.63 -8.08 -8.08
C LEU A 127 22.28 -8.66 -7.67
N ILE A 128 21.41 -8.97 -8.64
CA ILE A 128 20.11 -9.64 -8.40
C ILE A 128 20.34 -10.99 -7.70
N ARG A 129 21.33 -11.77 -8.16
CA ARG A 129 21.68 -13.06 -7.55
C ARG A 129 22.22 -12.90 -6.13
N GLU A 130 23.10 -11.96 -5.90
CA GLU A 130 23.69 -11.72 -4.60
C GLU A 130 22.64 -11.32 -3.55
N LEU A 131 21.67 -10.51 -3.96
CA LEU A 131 20.56 -10.03 -3.12
C LEU A 131 19.37 -11.00 -3.09
N LYS A 132 19.42 -12.11 -3.84
CA LYS A 132 18.37 -13.15 -3.92
C LYS A 132 17.01 -12.63 -4.43
N TYR A 133 17.01 -11.71 -5.40
CA TYR A 133 15.79 -11.13 -5.97
C TYR A 133 15.31 -11.79 -7.26
N GLU A 134 15.90 -12.93 -7.67
CA GLU A 134 15.53 -13.63 -8.91
C GLU A 134 14.04 -13.95 -8.97
N GLY A 135 13.47 -14.46 -7.86
CA GLY A 135 12.04 -14.78 -7.77
C GLY A 135 11.13 -13.57 -7.99
N PHE A 136 11.56 -12.39 -7.53
CA PHE A 136 10.84 -11.14 -7.76
C PHE A 136 10.79 -10.77 -9.25
N PHE A 137 11.95 -10.75 -9.92
CA PHE A 137 12.01 -10.46 -11.35
C PHE A 137 11.24 -11.48 -12.19
N LEU A 138 11.31 -12.77 -11.84
CA LEU A 138 10.56 -13.83 -12.51
C LEU A 138 9.05 -13.64 -12.34
N THR A 139 8.59 -13.23 -11.15
CA THR A 139 7.16 -12.99 -10.88
C THR A 139 6.65 -11.78 -11.68
N VAL A 140 7.42 -10.69 -11.74
CA VAL A 140 7.05 -9.52 -12.55
C VAL A 140 7.02 -9.87 -14.04
N HIS A 141 8.04 -10.61 -14.53
CA HIS A 141 8.10 -11.08 -15.90
C HIS A 141 6.88 -11.93 -16.26
N ASP A 142 6.47 -12.86 -15.40
CA ASP A 142 5.29 -13.69 -15.61
C ASP A 142 4.00 -12.88 -15.76
N ILE A 143 3.81 -11.86 -14.92
CA ILE A 143 2.63 -10.98 -14.97
C ILE A 143 2.64 -10.16 -16.29
N VAL A 144 3.80 -9.65 -16.67
CA VAL A 144 3.98 -8.88 -17.90
C VAL A 144 3.76 -9.76 -19.14
N GLU A 145 4.30 -10.99 -19.13
CA GLU A 145 4.13 -11.95 -20.23
C GLU A 145 2.66 -12.33 -20.41
N PHE A 146 1.92 -12.56 -19.32
CA PHE A 146 0.47 -12.73 -19.38
C PHE A 146 -0.22 -11.53 -20.07
N ALA A 147 0.10 -10.31 -19.64
CA ALA A 147 -0.51 -9.11 -20.20
C ALA A 147 -0.21 -9.00 -21.72
N ARG A 148 1.04 -9.21 -22.12
CA ARG A 148 1.47 -9.18 -23.52
C ARG A 148 0.81 -10.27 -24.36
N SER A 149 0.68 -11.50 -23.84
CA SER A 149 -0.01 -12.61 -24.52
C SER A 149 -1.48 -12.30 -24.79
N ARG A 150 -2.08 -11.46 -23.96
CA ARG A 150 -3.45 -10.95 -24.11
C ARG A 150 -3.54 -9.63 -24.88
N LYS A 151 -2.42 -9.11 -25.37
CA LYS A 151 -2.32 -7.80 -26.05
C LYS A 151 -2.80 -6.65 -25.15
N ILE A 152 -2.56 -6.75 -23.83
CA ILE A 152 -2.77 -5.68 -22.86
C ILE A 152 -1.51 -4.84 -22.84
N LEU A 153 -1.61 -3.55 -23.16
CA LEU A 153 -0.45 -2.67 -23.09
C LEU A 153 0.01 -2.51 -21.65
N CYS A 154 1.31 -2.65 -21.45
CA CYS A 154 1.94 -2.45 -20.15
C CYS A 154 3.33 -1.84 -20.31
N GLN A 155 3.77 -1.12 -19.27
CA GLN A 155 5.05 -0.42 -19.26
C GLN A 155 5.59 -0.36 -17.83
N GLY A 156 6.79 -0.89 -17.61
CA GLY A 156 7.56 -0.67 -16.40
C GLY A 156 8.05 0.77 -16.33
N ARG A 157 7.86 1.41 -15.20
CA ARG A 157 8.23 2.81 -14.98
C ARG A 157 9.09 3.01 -13.73
N GLY A 158 9.49 4.27 -13.48
CA GLY A 158 10.30 4.61 -12.30
C GLY A 158 11.66 3.94 -12.34
N SER A 159 12.00 3.26 -11.27
CA SER A 159 13.27 2.59 -11.10
C SER A 159 13.48 1.42 -12.07
N ALA A 160 12.43 0.69 -12.44
CA ALA A 160 12.50 -0.41 -13.41
C ALA A 160 12.97 0.05 -14.80
N ALA A 161 12.72 1.32 -15.17
CA ALA A 161 13.20 1.90 -16.42
C ALA A 161 14.74 2.06 -16.47
N ASN A 162 15.44 1.91 -15.34
CA ASN A 162 16.90 1.96 -15.27
C ASN A 162 17.56 0.56 -15.30
N SER A 163 16.83 -0.49 -15.67
CA SER A 163 17.33 -1.86 -15.69
C SER A 163 17.36 -2.44 -17.09
N ALA A 164 18.54 -2.86 -17.55
CA ALA A 164 18.71 -3.58 -18.80
C ALA A 164 18.09 -4.99 -18.72
N VAL A 165 18.10 -5.63 -17.56
CA VAL A 165 17.41 -6.90 -17.31
C VAL A 165 15.90 -6.70 -17.50
N CYS A 166 15.30 -5.65 -16.93
CA CYS A 166 13.87 -5.34 -17.14
C CYS A 166 13.54 -5.08 -18.61
N TYR A 167 14.43 -4.44 -19.37
CA TYR A 167 14.25 -4.24 -20.81
C TYR A 167 14.26 -5.56 -21.56
N CYS A 168 15.24 -6.43 -21.30
CA CYS A 168 15.31 -7.77 -21.91
C CYS A 168 14.11 -8.64 -21.56
N LEU A 169 13.61 -8.57 -20.32
CA LEU A 169 12.42 -9.31 -19.87
C LEU A 169 11.11 -8.71 -20.40
N GLY A 170 11.16 -7.63 -21.17
CA GLY A 170 9.97 -6.96 -21.69
C GLY A 170 9.16 -6.20 -20.63
N ILE A 171 9.71 -5.98 -19.43
CA ILE A 171 9.05 -5.22 -18.36
C ILE A 171 9.00 -3.74 -18.70
N THR A 172 10.06 -3.20 -19.32
CA THR A 172 10.13 -1.80 -19.77
C THR A 172 10.49 -1.73 -21.26
N GLU A 173 10.09 -0.64 -21.93
CA GLU A 173 10.48 -0.33 -23.34
C GLU A 173 11.61 0.71 -23.39
N VAL A 174 12.20 1.08 -22.25
CA VAL A 174 13.33 2.03 -22.21
C VAL A 174 14.62 1.33 -22.58
N ASP A 175 15.17 1.70 -23.75
CA ASP A 175 16.37 1.08 -24.34
C ASP A 175 17.64 1.57 -23.62
N PRO A 176 18.41 0.68 -22.97
CA PRO A 176 19.65 1.04 -22.28
C PRO A 176 20.78 1.52 -23.19
N GLU A 177 20.72 1.30 -24.50
CA GLU A 177 21.68 1.88 -25.45
C GLU A 177 21.44 3.36 -25.70
N LYS A 178 20.18 3.80 -25.59
CA LYS A 178 19.77 5.18 -25.89
C LYS A 178 19.80 6.09 -24.67
N MET A 179 19.89 5.54 -23.47
CA MET A 179 19.87 6.30 -22.22
C MET A 179 21.03 5.91 -21.31
N GLU A 180 21.56 6.88 -20.57
CA GLU A 180 22.48 6.58 -19.46
C GLU A 180 21.68 6.07 -18.26
N MET A 181 21.88 4.81 -17.93
CA MET A 181 21.20 4.13 -16.84
C MET A 181 22.11 4.02 -15.63
N LEU A 182 21.53 4.25 -14.45
CA LEU A 182 22.18 4.04 -13.16
C LEU A 182 21.37 2.98 -12.40
N PHE A 183 21.74 1.71 -12.58
CA PHE A 183 21.07 0.57 -11.94
C PHE A 183 21.13 0.64 -10.41
N GLU A 184 22.17 1.23 -9.85
CA GLU A 184 22.34 1.44 -8.42
C GLU A 184 21.25 2.36 -7.81
N ARG A 185 20.53 3.12 -8.63
CA ARG A 185 19.31 3.83 -8.20
C ARG A 185 18.12 2.90 -8.02
N PHE A 186 18.13 1.76 -8.67
CA PHE A 186 17.08 0.76 -8.58
C PHE A 186 17.38 -0.27 -7.49
N ILE A 187 18.58 -0.85 -7.49
CA ILE A 187 19.04 -1.83 -6.50
C ILE A 187 20.48 -1.49 -6.12
N SER A 188 20.78 -1.37 -4.83
CA SER A 188 22.16 -1.27 -4.33
C SER A 188 22.31 -1.97 -2.98
N LYS A 189 23.50 -2.48 -2.71
CA LYS A 189 23.86 -3.10 -1.42
C LYS A 189 23.81 -2.11 -0.26
N GLU A 190 24.12 -0.85 -0.53
CA GLU A 190 24.23 0.20 0.47
C GLU A 190 22.86 0.67 0.99
N ARG A 191 21.84 0.63 0.14
CA ARG A 191 20.49 1.10 0.51
C ARG A 191 19.73 0.10 1.37
N ASN A 192 20.06 -1.19 1.27
CA ASN A 192 19.35 -2.28 1.94
C ASN A 192 17.80 -2.18 1.82
N GLU A 193 17.35 -1.57 0.73
CA GLU A 193 15.94 -1.42 0.38
C GLU A 193 15.58 -2.40 -0.73
N PRO A 194 14.45 -3.08 -0.63
CA PRO A 194 13.99 -3.97 -1.70
C PRO A 194 13.70 -3.18 -2.99
N PRO A 195 13.85 -3.83 -4.17
CA PRO A 195 13.50 -3.21 -5.44
C PRO A 195 11.98 -2.92 -5.50
N ASP A 196 11.62 -1.79 -6.11
CA ASP A 196 10.22 -1.40 -6.34
C ASP A 196 9.97 -1.37 -7.85
N ILE A 197 9.32 -2.42 -8.39
CA ILE A 197 8.96 -2.50 -9.80
C ILE A 197 7.50 -2.10 -9.97
N ASP A 198 7.30 -0.89 -10.48
CA ASP A 198 5.99 -0.40 -10.89
C ASP A 198 5.72 -0.80 -12.35
N VAL A 199 4.62 -1.46 -12.62
CA VAL A 199 4.14 -1.75 -13.96
C VAL A 199 2.77 -1.10 -14.16
N ASP A 200 2.71 -0.16 -15.09
CA ASP A 200 1.46 0.44 -15.54
C ASP A 200 0.83 -0.46 -16.60
N PHE A 201 -0.44 -0.78 -16.43
CA PHE A 201 -1.28 -1.49 -17.40
C PHE A 201 -2.35 -0.56 -17.97
N GLU A 202 -2.84 -0.84 -19.16
CA GLU A 202 -3.98 -0.09 -19.69
C GLU A 202 -5.18 -0.17 -18.73
N HIS A 203 -5.78 0.99 -18.46
CA HIS A 203 -6.79 1.14 -17.40
C HIS A 203 -7.98 0.19 -17.56
N GLU A 204 -8.49 0.04 -18.78
CA GLU A 204 -9.72 -0.70 -19.05
C GLU A 204 -9.55 -2.22 -18.85
N ARG A 205 -8.32 -2.74 -18.97
CA ARG A 205 -8.05 -4.19 -18.96
C ARG A 205 -7.17 -4.64 -17.79
N ARG A 206 -6.77 -3.73 -16.93
CA ARG A 206 -5.97 -4.03 -15.75
C ARG A 206 -6.61 -5.09 -14.84
N GLU A 207 -7.94 -5.11 -14.74
CA GLU A 207 -8.64 -6.10 -13.92
C GLU A 207 -8.37 -7.55 -14.38
N GLU A 208 -8.16 -7.78 -15.68
CA GLU A 208 -7.78 -9.10 -16.20
C GLU A 208 -6.43 -9.56 -15.61
N VAL A 209 -5.48 -8.63 -15.45
CA VAL A 209 -4.17 -8.91 -14.85
C VAL A 209 -4.31 -9.22 -13.36
N ILE A 210 -5.13 -8.45 -12.64
CA ILE A 210 -5.41 -8.69 -11.21
C ILE A 210 -6.01 -10.08 -11.01
N GLN A 211 -7.00 -10.44 -11.82
CA GLN A 211 -7.65 -11.75 -11.72
C GLN A 211 -6.72 -12.90 -12.14
N TYR A 212 -5.81 -12.68 -13.09
CA TYR A 212 -4.76 -13.64 -13.42
C TYR A 212 -3.87 -13.95 -12.21
N ILE A 213 -3.43 -12.93 -11.45
CA ILE A 213 -2.62 -13.13 -10.25
C ILE A 213 -3.35 -14.03 -9.26
N TYR A 214 -4.62 -13.74 -8.97
CA TYR A 214 -5.42 -14.58 -8.06
C TYR A 214 -5.67 -15.99 -8.59
N GLN A 215 -5.86 -16.16 -9.91
CA GLN A 215 -6.05 -17.48 -10.52
C GLN A 215 -4.78 -18.32 -10.50
N LYS A 216 -3.63 -17.70 -10.74
CA LYS A 216 -2.35 -18.41 -10.81
C LYS A 216 -1.78 -18.72 -9.43
N TYR A 217 -1.70 -17.73 -8.55
CA TYR A 217 -1.04 -17.88 -7.25
C TYR A 217 -2.01 -18.25 -6.13
N GLY A 218 -3.30 -18.10 -6.33
CA GLY A 218 -4.33 -18.36 -5.32
C GLY A 218 -4.49 -17.20 -4.34
N ARG A 219 -5.71 -17.08 -3.78
CA ARG A 219 -6.04 -16.03 -2.80
C ARG A 219 -5.37 -16.22 -1.43
N GLU A 220 -4.85 -17.40 -1.16
CA GLU A 220 -4.13 -17.71 0.08
C GLU A 220 -2.70 -17.16 0.03
N ARG A 221 -2.11 -17.11 -1.18
CA ARG A 221 -0.72 -16.71 -1.40
C ARG A 221 -0.56 -15.35 -2.07
N SER A 222 -1.66 -14.71 -2.47
CA SER A 222 -1.63 -13.38 -3.09
C SER A 222 -2.69 -12.47 -2.53
N ALA A 223 -2.31 -11.23 -2.21
CA ALA A 223 -3.22 -10.20 -1.72
C ALA A 223 -2.66 -8.80 -2.01
N LEU A 224 -3.54 -7.81 -2.02
CA LEU A 224 -3.15 -6.41 -2.10
C LEU A 224 -2.61 -5.93 -0.74
N ALA A 225 -1.62 -5.07 -0.75
CA ALA A 225 -1.19 -4.34 0.44
C ALA A 225 -2.31 -3.42 0.94
N ALA A 226 -2.31 -3.12 2.23
CA ALA A 226 -3.18 -2.11 2.80
C ALA A 226 -2.67 -0.70 2.53
N THR A 227 -3.56 0.27 2.73
CA THR A 227 -3.22 1.68 2.84
C THR A 227 -3.96 2.25 4.04
N VAL A 228 -3.23 2.80 5.00
CA VAL A 228 -3.82 3.46 6.16
C VAL A 228 -4.31 4.83 5.74
N ILE A 229 -5.63 4.99 5.66
CA ILE A 229 -6.25 6.29 5.43
C ILE A 229 -6.35 7.03 6.76
N SER A 230 -5.65 8.15 6.87
CA SER A 230 -5.67 9.00 8.07
C SER A 230 -6.67 10.15 7.94
N TYR A 231 -7.20 10.60 9.08
CA TYR A 231 -8.03 11.79 9.11
C TYR A 231 -7.25 13.03 8.63
N ARG A 232 -7.84 13.73 7.68
CA ARG A 232 -7.46 15.07 7.24
C ARG A 232 -8.64 16.02 7.50
N THR A 233 -8.42 17.31 7.39
CA THR A 233 -9.40 18.35 7.77
C THR A 233 -10.81 18.05 7.26
N ARG A 234 -10.99 17.80 5.97
CA ARG A 234 -12.31 17.52 5.38
C ARG A 234 -12.99 16.30 5.98
N SER A 235 -12.26 15.18 6.14
CA SER A 235 -12.82 13.95 6.71
C SER A 235 -13.12 14.10 8.21
N ALA A 236 -12.26 14.81 8.94
CA ALA A 236 -12.47 15.10 10.35
C ALA A 236 -13.72 15.98 10.58
N ILE A 237 -13.88 17.09 9.83
CA ILE A 237 -15.08 17.94 9.90
C ILE A 237 -16.33 17.12 9.58
N LYS A 238 -16.28 16.28 8.53
CA LYS A 238 -17.43 15.47 8.12
C LYS A 238 -17.87 14.50 9.21
N ASP A 239 -16.92 13.73 9.76
CA ASP A 239 -17.26 12.65 10.68
C ASP A 239 -17.57 13.20 12.08
N VAL A 240 -16.78 14.16 12.59
CA VAL A 240 -17.07 14.84 13.88
C VAL A 240 -18.33 15.69 13.80
N GLY A 241 -18.55 16.39 12.69
CA GLY A 241 -19.76 17.19 12.48
C GLY A 241 -21.03 16.34 12.56
N LYS A 242 -21.04 15.14 11.94
CA LYS A 242 -22.16 14.20 12.06
C LYS A 242 -22.42 13.78 13.51
N VAL A 243 -21.36 13.43 14.25
CA VAL A 243 -21.48 13.06 15.67
C VAL A 243 -22.06 14.20 16.51
N LEU A 244 -21.68 15.44 16.24
CA LEU A 244 -22.18 16.63 16.91
C LEU A 244 -23.59 17.08 16.43
N GLY A 245 -24.20 16.35 15.50
CA GLY A 245 -25.55 16.63 14.99
C GLY A 245 -25.66 17.81 14.03
N PHE A 246 -24.57 18.16 13.33
CA PHE A 246 -24.65 19.13 12.22
C PHE A 246 -25.32 18.46 11.00
N SER A 247 -26.14 19.24 10.29
CA SER A 247 -26.78 18.77 9.05
C SER A 247 -25.76 18.56 7.92
N GLU A 248 -26.14 17.76 6.92
CA GLU A 248 -25.26 17.55 5.74
C GLU A 248 -24.96 18.86 4.99
N GLU A 249 -25.92 19.77 4.96
CA GLU A 249 -25.76 21.10 4.37
C GLU A 249 -24.75 21.94 5.15
N GLN A 250 -24.87 21.98 6.48
CA GLN A 250 -23.90 22.65 7.36
C GLN A 250 -22.48 22.09 7.21
N ILE A 251 -22.36 20.76 7.18
CA ILE A 251 -21.08 20.07 6.94
C ILE A 251 -20.55 20.42 5.54
N GLY A 252 -21.41 20.48 4.54
CA GLY A 252 -21.08 20.87 3.17
C GLY A 252 -20.45 22.28 3.11
N CYS A 253 -21.06 23.25 3.78
CA CYS A 253 -20.52 24.61 3.89
C CYS A 253 -19.12 24.61 4.54
N LEU A 254 -18.93 23.92 5.67
CA LEU A 254 -17.66 23.84 6.39
C LEU A 254 -16.57 23.12 5.60
N THR A 255 -16.93 22.14 4.75
CA THR A 255 -15.97 21.39 3.95
C THR A 255 -15.66 21.98 2.59
N GLY A 256 -16.40 23.01 2.15
CA GLY A 256 -16.17 23.74 0.90
C GLY A 256 -14.82 24.47 0.87
N ASN A 257 -14.46 25.09 1.97
CA ASN A 257 -13.27 25.94 2.12
C ASN A 257 -12.30 25.43 3.20
N VAL A 258 -11.75 24.25 3.03
CA VAL A 258 -10.86 23.65 4.04
C VAL A 258 -9.45 24.25 4.11
N HIS A 259 -9.07 25.12 3.18
CA HIS A 259 -7.73 25.72 3.16
C HIS A 259 -7.43 26.62 4.36
N GLY A 260 -8.45 27.28 4.91
CA GLY A 260 -8.31 28.10 6.11
C GLY A 260 -8.12 27.33 7.43
N TRP A 261 -8.29 26.00 7.44
CA TRP A 261 -8.19 25.20 8.67
C TRP A 261 -6.74 24.86 9.08
N SER A 262 -5.76 25.47 8.48
CA SER A 262 -4.33 25.27 8.82
C SER A 262 -3.89 25.98 10.11
N ASN A 263 -4.57 27.07 10.51
CA ASN A 263 -4.30 27.83 11.71
C ASN A 263 -5.60 28.35 12.36
N GLU A 264 -5.51 28.85 13.60
CA GLU A 264 -6.69 29.28 14.38
C GLU A 264 -7.44 30.46 13.73
N GLU A 265 -6.70 31.44 13.19
CA GLU A 265 -7.32 32.61 12.52
C GLU A 265 -8.04 32.20 11.23
N GLY A 266 -7.47 31.29 10.47
CA GLY A 266 -8.08 30.76 9.25
C GLY A 266 -9.35 29.97 9.56
N ILE A 267 -9.33 29.15 10.62
CA ILE A 267 -10.52 28.40 11.08
C ILE A 267 -11.64 29.37 11.44
N GLU A 268 -11.35 30.41 12.20
CA GLU A 268 -12.35 31.40 12.62
C GLU A 268 -12.95 32.16 11.42
N LYS A 269 -12.12 32.60 10.48
CA LYS A 269 -12.57 33.21 9.23
C LYS A 269 -13.49 32.33 8.41
N GLU A 270 -13.14 31.06 8.23
CA GLU A 270 -13.97 30.09 7.50
C GLU A 270 -15.29 29.79 8.20
N LEU A 271 -15.30 29.71 9.53
CA LEU A 271 -16.53 29.53 10.30
C LEU A 271 -17.49 30.72 10.12
N ILE A 272 -16.94 31.96 10.23
CA ILE A 272 -17.74 33.19 10.02
C ILE A 272 -18.23 33.26 8.58
N ALA A 273 -17.40 32.97 7.60
CA ALA A 273 -17.79 32.95 6.19
C ALA A 273 -18.88 31.92 5.87
N ALA A 274 -18.89 30.80 6.60
CA ALA A 274 -19.92 29.77 6.53
C ALA A 274 -21.16 30.05 7.42
N ASN A 275 -21.24 31.28 7.98
CA ASN A 275 -22.32 31.76 8.86
C ASN A 275 -22.48 30.94 10.16
N PHE A 276 -21.35 30.49 10.74
CA PHE A 276 -21.29 29.87 12.05
C PHE A 276 -20.76 30.87 13.08
N ASP A 277 -21.37 30.84 14.27
CA ASP A 277 -20.84 31.56 15.42
C ASP A 277 -19.68 30.78 16.06
N PRO A 278 -18.43 31.31 16.01
CA PRO A 278 -17.26 30.66 16.61
C PRO A 278 -17.39 30.45 18.12
N GLU A 279 -18.22 31.23 18.81
CA GLU A 279 -18.44 31.16 20.25
C GLU A 279 -19.49 30.09 20.63
N ASN A 280 -20.25 29.59 19.67
CA ASN A 280 -21.19 28.51 19.92
C ASN A 280 -20.50 27.25 20.46
N HIS A 281 -21.06 26.66 21.51
CA HIS A 281 -20.47 25.49 22.18
C HIS A 281 -20.23 24.30 21.25
N ARG A 282 -21.18 23.97 20.34
CA ARG A 282 -21.00 22.86 19.37
C ARG A 282 -19.88 23.17 18.36
N VAL A 283 -19.73 24.42 17.96
CA VAL A 283 -18.65 24.86 17.04
C VAL A 283 -17.28 24.78 17.73
N LYS A 284 -17.20 25.20 19.00
CA LYS A 284 -15.97 25.03 19.81
C LYS A 284 -15.58 23.56 19.97
N LEU A 285 -16.56 22.68 20.23
CA LEU A 285 -16.33 21.23 20.29
C LEU A 285 -15.87 20.68 18.93
N LEU A 286 -16.48 21.11 17.83
CA LEU A 286 -16.06 20.70 16.48
C LEU A 286 -14.59 21.06 16.24
N ARG A 287 -14.19 22.31 16.49
CA ARG A 287 -12.80 22.76 16.33
C ARG A 287 -11.82 21.92 17.15
N MET A 288 -12.13 21.73 18.43
CA MET A 288 -11.30 20.96 19.36
C MET A 288 -11.15 19.51 18.90
N LEU A 289 -12.23 18.84 18.54
CA LEU A 289 -12.23 17.43 18.16
C LEU A 289 -11.60 17.21 16.79
N VAL A 290 -11.84 18.09 15.81
CA VAL A 290 -11.18 18.04 14.50
C VAL A 290 -9.67 18.15 14.64
N LYS A 291 -9.17 19.04 15.51
CA LYS A 291 -7.75 19.18 15.80
C LYS A 291 -7.18 17.93 16.49
N GLN A 292 -7.95 17.31 17.38
CA GLN A 292 -7.51 16.12 18.12
C GLN A 292 -7.51 14.84 17.29
N ILE A 293 -8.46 14.69 16.36
CA ILE A 293 -8.58 13.49 15.51
C ILE A 293 -7.67 13.58 14.26
N TRP A 294 -7.20 14.75 13.88
CA TRP A 294 -6.37 14.95 12.71
C TRP A 294 -5.10 14.08 12.78
N GLY A 295 -4.83 13.33 11.70
CA GLY A 295 -3.73 12.38 11.64
C GLY A 295 -4.02 10.99 12.23
N PHE A 296 -5.13 10.81 12.96
CA PHE A 296 -5.53 9.47 13.42
C PHE A 296 -5.87 8.55 12.25
N PRO A 297 -5.63 7.24 12.36
CA PRO A 297 -6.15 6.26 11.40
C PRO A 297 -7.68 6.36 11.32
N ARG A 298 -8.21 6.38 10.11
CA ARG A 298 -9.66 6.41 9.85
C ARG A 298 -10.19 5.04 9.44
N HIS A 299 -9.55 4.41 8.49
CA HIS A 299 -9.83 3.03 8.07
C HIS A 299 -8.65 2.49 7.23
N LEU A 300 -8.57 1.17 7.12
CA LEU A 300 -7.74 0.51 6.12
C LEU A 300 -8.45 0.54 4.77
N SER A 301 -7.70 0.81 3.73
CA SER A 301 -8.10 0.70 2.34
C SER A 301 -7.14 -0.23 1.61
N GLN A 302 -7.51 -0.71 0.44
CA GLN A 302 -6.61 -1.44 -0.42
C GLN A 302 -5.61 -0.48 -1.10
N HIS A 303 -4.37 -0.89 -1.26
CA HIS A 303 -3.41 -0.20 -2.13
C HIS A 303 -3.91 -0.22 -3.59
N VAL A 304 -3.57 0.81 -4.35
CA VAL A 304 -4.07 0.96 -5.73
C VAL A 304 -3.64 -0.16 -6.68
N GLY A 305 -2.57 -0.88 -6.39
CA GLY A 305 -2.07 -1.95 -7.25
C GLY A 305 -0.98 -2.82 -6.64
N GLY A 306 -0.51 -2.56 -5.42
CA GLY A 306 0.59 -3.30 -4.79
C GLY A 306 0.15 -4.69 -4.34
N PHE A 307 0.62 -5.72 -5.04
CA PHE A 307 0.43 -7.12 -4.67
C PHE A 307 1.62 -7.65 -3.88
N VAL A 308 1.32 -8.40 -2.84
CA VAL A 308 2.26 -9.31 -2.18
C VAL A 308 1.91 -10.72 -2.61
N ILE A 309 2.90 -11.46 -3.12
CA ILE A 309 2.74 -12.83 -3.66
C ILE A 309 3.79 -13.72 -2.98
N SER A 310 3.38 -14.72 -2.23
CA SER A 310 4.23 -15.60 -1.42
C SER A 310 4.22 -17.04 -1.92
N ASP A 311 5.27 -17.79 -1.60
CA ASP A 311 5.36 -19.23 -1.80
C ASP A 311 4.47 -20.00 -0.80
N SER A 312 4.36 -19.50 0.43
CA SER A 312 3.48 -20.03 1.50
C SER A 312 2.22 -19.17 1.68
N PRO A 313 1.20 -19.64 2.43
CA PRO A 313 0.03 -18.85 2.74
C PRO A 313 0.38 -17.53 3.42
N LEU A 314 -0.18 -16.42 2.95
CA LEU A 314 0.03 -15.10 3.55
C LEU A 314 -0.48 -15.02 4.99
N SER A 315 -1.46 -15.84 5.36
CA SER A 315 -1.98 -15.94 6.74
C SER A 315 -0.93 -16.38 7.76
N ASP A 316 0.15 -17.03 7.31
CA ASP A 316 1.27 -17.43 8.19
C ASP A 316 2.16 -16.22 8.54
N LEU A 317 2.06 -15.15 7.77
CA LEU A 317 2.84 -13.92 7.93
C LEU A 317 2.02 -12.78 8.54
N VAL A 318 0.77 -12.62 8.09
CA VAL A 318 -0.05 -11.43 8.37
C VAL A 318 -1.54 -11.75 8.29
N PRO A 319 -2.41 -11.08 9.08
CA PRO A 319 -3.85 -11.21 8.90
C PRO A 319 -4.29 -10.78 7.49
N VAL A 320 -5.14 -11.62 6.87
CA VAL A 320 -5.71 -11.38 5.54
C VAL A 320 -7.21 -11.16 5.66
N GLU A 321 -7.73 -10.14 4.99
CA GLU A 321 -9.17 -9.85 4.97
C GLU A 321 -9.70 -9.66 3.56
N ASN A 322 -11.02 -9.72 3.39
CA ASN A 322 -11.66 -9.40 2.12
C ASN A 322 -11.64 -7.89 1.88
N ALA A 323 -11.26 -7.48 0.68
CA ALA A 323 -11.38 -6.09 0.29
C ALA A 323 -12.85 -5.66 0.11
N ALA A 324 -13.11 -4.36 0.15
CA ALA A 324 -14.43 -3.79 -0.16
C ALA A 324 -14.86 -4.11 -1.61
N MET A 325 -13.92 -4.24 -2.54
CA MET A 325 -14.16 -4.72 -3.89
C MET A 325 -14.23 -6.25 -3.90
N SER A 326 -15.30 -6.78 -4.49
CA SER A 326 -15.49 -8.22 -4.64
C SER A 326 -14.31 -8.86 -5.39
N GLY A 327 -13.97 -10.11 -5.04
CA GLY A 327 -12.90 -10.86 -5.70
C GLY A 327 -11.47 -10.48 -5.28
N ARG A 328 -11.29 -9.58 -4.30
CA ARG A 328 -9.98 -9.15 -3.82
C ARG A 328 -9.79 -9.42 -2.33
N SER A 329 -8.54 -9.62 -1.93
CA SER A 329 -8.10 -9.72 -0.54
C SER A 329 -7.02 -8.67 -0.25
N ILE A 330 -6.93 -8.26 1.02
CA ILE A 330 -5.91 -7.34 1.51
C ILE A 330 -5.20 -7.93 2.71
N ILE A 331 -3.90 -7.67 2.82
CA ILE A 331 -3.14 -7.92 4.03
C ILE A 331 -3.16 -6.65 4.90
N GLN A 332 -3.09 -6.81 6.23
CA GLN A 332 -3.19 -5.69 7.18
C GLN A 332 -1.87 -4.93 7.37
N TRP A 333 -0.95 -5.01 6.42
CA TRP A 333 0.28 -4.21 6.38
C TRP A 333 0.24 -3.20 5.23
N ASP A 334 0.68 -1.99 5.50
CA ASP A 334 0.83 -0.95 4.49
C ASP A 334 2.23 -0.98 3.84
N LYS A 335 2.50 -0.02 2.96
CA LYS A 335 3.78 0.06 2.24
C LYS A 335 5.00 0.15 3.17
N ASP A 336 4.90 0.91 4.25
CA ASP A 336 6.02 1.17 5.15
C ASP A 336 6.28 -0.06 6.03
N ASP A 337 5.22 -0.77 6.45
CA ASP A 337 5.31 -2.05 7.14
C ASP A 337 6.00 -3.10 6.27
N LEU A 338 5.60 -3.21 4.99
CA LEU A 338 6.19 -4.15 4.04
C LEU A 338 7.69 -3.89 3.86
N ALA A 339 8.08 -2.63 3.69
CA ALA A 339 9.48 -2.25 3.56
C ALA A 339 10.30 -2.61 4.81
N THR A 340 9.74 -2.36 6.00
CA THR A 340 10.38 -2.69 7.28
C THR A 340 10.60 -4.18 7.48
N LEU A 341 9.67 -5.01 7.00
CA LEU A 341 9.71 -6.48 7.12
C LEU A 341 10.43 -7.16 5.94
N GLY A 342 10.94 -6.39 4.99
CA GLY A 342 11.63 -6.93 3.81
C GLY A 342 10.72 -7.67 2.83
N LEU A 343 9.40 -7.46 2.92
CA LEU A 343 8.45 -8.01 1.96
C LEU A 343 8.41 -7.15 0.70
N LEU A 344 8.45 -7.81 -0.45
CA LEU A 344 8.38 -7.12 -1.73
C LEU A 344 6.94 -7.06 -2.24
N LYS A 345 6.58 -5.91 -2.77
CA LYS A 345 5.32 -5.72 -3.48
C LYS A 345 5.57 -5.53 -4.98
N ILE A 346 4.64 -5.98 -5.78
CA ILE A 346 4.59 -5.76 -7.21
C ILE A 346 3.45 -4.78 -7.50
N ASP A 347 3.78 -3.60 -8.00
CA ASP A 347 2.77 -2.58 -8.28
C ASP A 347 2.17 -2.77 -9.67
N CYS A 348 0.97 -3.37 -9.72
CA CYS A 348 0.14 -3.47 -10.92
C CYS A 348 -0.76 -2.24 -11.02
N LEU A 349 -0.25 -1.15 -11.57
CA LEU A 349 -0.93 0.15 -11.63
C LEU A 349 -1.79 0.28 -12.90
N SER A 350 -2.59 1.32 -13.00
CA SER A 350 -3.38 1.61 -14.20
C SER A 350 -3.06 2.98 -14.77
N LEU A 351 -2.83 3.04 -16.07
CA LEU A 351 -2.55 4.28 -16.78
C LEU A 351 -3.54 4.46 -17.95
N GLY A 352 -4.39 5.48 -17.85
CA GLY A 352 -5.38 5.81 -18.90
C GLY A 352 -4.74 6.15 -20.24
N MET A 353 -3.51 6.69 -20.24
CA MET A 353 -2.77 6.98 -21.47
C MET A 353 -2.48 5.70 -22.27
N LEU A 354 -2.17 4.58 -21.63
CA LEU A 354 -1.97 3.29 -22.33
C LEU A 354 -3.25 2.83 -23.03
N SER A 355 -4.42 3.02 -22.40
CA SER A 355 -5.71 2.75 -23.06
C SER A 355 -5.95 3.67 -24.27
N ALA A 356 -5.56 4.94 -24.17
CA ALA A 356 -5.66 5.87 -25.29
C ALA A 356 -4.74 5.47 -26.44
N ILE A 357 -3.47 5.10 -26.14
CA ILE A 357 -2.49 4.61 -27.14
C ILE A 357 -3.02 3.34 -27.84
N ARG A 358 -3.51 2.35 -27.08
CA ARG A 358 -4.08 1.13 -27.66
C ARG A 358 -5.22 1.47 -28.64
N LYS A 359 -6.17 2.31 -28.21
CA LYS A 359 -7.29 2.72 -29.09
C LYS A 359 -6.80 3.45 -30.33
N SER A 360 -5.73 4.24 -30.22
CA SER A 360 -5.12 4.90 -31.37
C SER A 360 -4.50 3.88 -32.34
N PHE A 361 -3.79 2.87 -31.83
CA PHE A 361 -3.25 1.78 -32.65
C PHE A 361 -4.36 0.98 -33.32
N ASP A 362 -5.45 0.67 -32.62
CA ASP A 362 -6.62 -0.01 -33.19
C ASP A 362 -7.23 0.79 -34.35
N LEU A 363 -7.32 2.13 -34.20
CA LEU A 363 -7.82 3.01 -35.27
C LEU A 363 -6.86 3.05 -36.45
N ILE A 364 -5.55 3.18 -36.25
CA ILE A 364 -4.54 3.17 -37.31
C ILE A 364 -4.57 1.83 -38.06
N ASN A 365 -4.62 0.71 -37.33
CA ASN A 365 -4.75 -0.61 -37.95
C ASN A 365 -6.02 -0.73 -38.77
N LYS A 366 -7.15 -0.24 -38.26
CA LYS A 366 -8.43 -0.29 -38.97
C LYS A 366 -8.46 0.53 -40.27
N TYR A 367 -7.84 1.73 -40.27
CA TYR A 367 -7.92 2.66 -41.41
C TYR A 367 -6.72 2.59 -42.33
N ASP A 368 -5.52 2.28 -41.81
CA ASP A 368 -4.25 2.22 -42.58
C ASP A 368 -3.71 0.78 -42.75
N GLY A 369 -4.26 -0.20 -42.05
CA GLY A 369 -3.77 -1.58 -42.04
C GLY A 369 -2.40 -1.79 -41.38
N ARG A 370 -1.82 -0.75 -40.72
CA ARG A 370 -0.53 -0.84 -40.05
C ARG A 370 -0.73 -1.39 -38.64
N GLN A 371 0.02 -2.43 -38.28
CA GLN A 371 0.10 -2.93 -36.93
C GLN A 371 1.26 -2.22 -36.20
N LEU A 372 0.94 -1.37 -35.25
CA LEU A 372 1.93 -0.63 -34.45
C LEU A 372 2.02 -1.20 -33.05
N SER A 373 3.23 -1.17 -32.51
CA SER A 373 3.55 -1.38 -31.10
C SER A 373 4.15 -0.09 -30.48
N ILE A 374 4.32 -0.06 -29.16
CA ILE A 374 4.93 1.11 -28.49
C ILE A 374 6.36 1.34 -28.98
N SER A 375 7.10 0.27 -29.27
CA SER A 375 8.48 0.36 -29.78
C SER A 375 8.59 0.94 -31.20
N ASP A 376 7.49 0.99 -31.96
CA ASP A 376 7.47 1.56 -33.31
C ASP A 376 7.26 3.07 -33.32
N ILE A 377 6.98 3.68 -32.16
CA ILE A 377 6.82 5.13 -32.01
C ILE A 377 8.21 5.76 -31.99
N PRO A 378 8.53 6.70 -32.91
CA PRO A 378 9.80 7.42 -32.87
C PRO A 378 9.97 8.19 -31.56
N ALA A 379 11.21 8.22 -31.04
CA ALA A 379 11.56 8.95 -29.86
C ALA A 379 11.51 10.47 -30.07
#